data_e7ef8abd189e920ef6ca86138a394d93
#
_entry.id   e7ef8abd189e920ef6ca86138a394d93
#
_cell.length_a   1.000
_cell.length_b   1.000
_cell.length_c   1.000
_cell.angle_alpha   90.00
_cell.angle_beta   90.00
_cell.angle_gamma   90.00
#
_symmetry.space_group_name_H-M   'P 1'
#
loop_
_entity.id
_entity.type
_entity.pdbx_description
1 polymer ?
#
loop_
_entity_poly.entity_id
_entity_poly.type
_entity_poly.pdbx_seq_one_letter_code
_entity_poly.pdbx_strand_id
1 'polypeptide(L)'
;QTNAQTKNDSVKVSGAMSNVMKKGQLQGTILLDTIQNKKNLYGLGPKEYLKGELLVIDGKSYVSSVKNDGSIGIEETFDVKAPFFVYTNTENWKEYTLPKKIRTIKQLEEYIDSKTKKSNRPFAFKLEGTFTKINFHIQNLPEGTIVKSPKDAHQGQGKYERENVDGTIVGFFSTEHQTVFTHHDTYIHIHFINSKRTEMGHIDGLILDGKTKIKLYLPK
;
A
#
# COMPACT_ATOMS: atom_id res chain seq x y z
N GLN A 1 -22.86 31.63 -4.33
CA GLN A 1 -22.23 30.37 -4.77
C GLN A 1 -21.42 29.83 -3.59
N THR A 2 -21.97 28.88 -2.87
CA THR A 2 -21.30 28.15 -1.81
C THR A 2 -20.25 27.22 -2.46
N ASN A 3 -18.97 27.53 -2.31
CA ASN A 3 -17.89 26.57 -2.58
C ASN A 3 -18.09 25.39 -1.64
N ALA A 4 -18.72 24.33 -2.12
CA ALA A 4 -18.70 23.04 -1.45
C ALA A 4 -17.23 22.55 -1.48
N GLN A 5 -16.51 22.73 -0.38
CA GLN A 5 -15.21 22.15 -0.16
C GLN A 5 -15.44 20.63 -0.13
N THR A 6 -15.13 19.95 -1.23
CA THR A 6 -15.23 18.48 -1.32
C THR A 6 -14.26 17.90 -0.30
N LYS A 7 -14.80 17.39 0.78
CA LYS A 7 -14.05 16.78 1.87
C LYS A 7 -13.65 15.36 1.43
N ASN A 8 -12.36 15.05 1.43
CA ASN A 8 -11.91 13.67 1.26
C ASN A 8 -12.58 12.78 2.31
N ASP A 9 -12.95 11.55 1.91
CA ASP A 9 -13.58 10.61 2.82
C ASP A 9 -12.60 10.20 3.94
N SER A 10 -13.15 9.88 5.11
CA SER A 10 -12.35 9.31 6.20
C SER A 10 -11.78 7.95 5.79
N VAL A 11 -10.55 7.67 6.21
CA VAL A 11 -9.93 6.36 6.01
C VAL A 11 -10.72 5.30 6.78
N LYS A 12 -11.02 4.19 6.10
CA LYS A 12 -11.69 3.01 6.63
C LYS A 12 -10.68 1.86 6.75
N VAL A 13 -10.84 1.07 7.80
CA VAL A 13 -10.00 -0.10 8.06
C VAL A 13 -10.90 -1.30 8.32
N SER A 14 -10.64 -2.41 7.64
CA SER A 14 -11.25 -3.72 7.93
C SER A 14 -10.16 -4.66 8.41
N GLY A 15 -10.40 -5.39 9.50
CA GLY A 15 -9.42 -6.26 10.10
C GLY A 15 -8.21 -5.54 10.71
N ALA A 16 -7.19 -6.31 11.11
CA ALA A 16 -5.94 -5.77 11.63
C ALA A 16 -4.75 -6.68 11.32
N MET A 17 -3.61 -6.07 10.98
CA MET A 17 -2.35 -6.77 10.71
C MET A 17 -1.95 -7.69 11.86
N SER A 18 -2.07 -7.25 13.12
CA SER A 18 -1.74 -8.05 14.30
C SER A 18 -2.57 -9.32 14.43
N ASN A 19 -3.85 -9.29 14.03
CA ASN A 19 -4.70 -10.48 14.03
C ASN A 19 -4.23 -11.51 13.01
N VAL A 20 -3.81 -11.05 11.83
CA VAL A 20 -3.27 -11.90 10.77
C VAL A 20 -1.91 -12.47 11.17
N MET A 21 -0.97 -11.60 11.54
CA MET A 21 0.44 -11.95 11.72
C MET A 21 0.74 -12.69 13.05
N LYS A 22 -0.12 -12.54 14.08
CA LYS A 22 0.11 -13.13 15.41
C LYS A 22 -0.94 -14.15 15.82
N LYS A 23 -2.16 -14.05 15.27
CA LYS A 23 -3.29 -14.93 15.66
C LYS A 23 -3.72 -15.85 14.52
N GLY A 24 -3.10 -15.74 13.34
CA GLY A 24 -3.41 -16.58 12.18
C GLY A 24 -4.84 -16.40 11.63
N GLN A 25 -5.43 -15.20 11.82
CA GLN A 25 -6.75 -14.89 11.24
C GLN A 25 -6.58 -14.52 9.76
N LEU A 26 -6.43 -15.54 8.92
CA LEU A 26 -6.06 -15.38 7.51
C LEU A 26 -7.27 -15.21 6.57
N GLN A 27 -8.47 -15.47 7.06
CA GLN A 27 -9.71 -15.33 6.27
C GLN A 27 -10.01 -13.86 6.00
N GLY A 28 -10.61 -13.59 4.86
CA GLY A 28 -11.01 -12.24 4.48
C GLY A 28 -12.05 -11.64 5.43
N THR A 29 -11.80 -10.43 5.91
CA THR A 29 -12.73 -9.61 6.70
C THR A 29 -13.54 -8.66 5.82
N ILE A 30 -13.12 -8.46 4.59
CA ILE A 30 -13.78 -7.63 3.58
C ILE A 30 -13.66 -8.28 2.20
N LEU A 31 -14.77 -8.31 1.45
CA LEU A 31 -14.78 -8.54 0.01
C LEU A 31 -14.72 -7.15 -0.67
N LEU A 32 -13.70 -6.88 -1.49
CA LEU A 32 -13.48 -5.55 -2.04
C LEU A 32 -14.66 -5.09 -2.94
N ASP A 33 -15.36 -6.02 -3.58
CA ASP A 33 -16.51 -5.68 -4.41
C ASP A 33 -17.68 -5.06 -3.62
N THR A 34 -17.75 -5.30 -2.31
CA THR A 34 -18.77 -4.70 -1.43
C THR A 34 -18.51 -3.20 -1.14
N ILE A 35 -17.36 -2.66 -1.49
CA ILE A 35 -17.09 -1.22 -1.41
C ILE A 35 -17.92 -0.52 -2.49
N GLN A 36 -18.95 0.22 -2.07
CA GLN A 36 -19.93 0.78 -2.99
C GLN A 36 -19.35 1.91 -3.86
N ASN A 37 -18.63 2.86 -3.24
CA ASN A 37 -18.02 3.96 -3.98
C ASN A 37 -16.60 3.60 -4.41
N LYS A 38 -16.43 3.28 -5.70
CA LYS A 38 -15.12 2.97 -6.29
C LYS A 38 -14.45 4.20 -6.95
N LYS A 39 -15.16 5.34 -7.09
CA LYS A 39 -14.60 6.56 -7.68
C LYS A 39 -13.52 7.14 -6.78
N ASN A 40 -12.33 7.41 -7.32
CA ASN A 40 -11.17 7.93 -6.58
C ASN A 40 -10.82 7.08 -5.34
N LEU A 41 -11.12 5.77 -5.39
CA LEU A 41 -10.82 4.83 -4.32
C LEU A 41 -9.34 4.46 -4.35
N TYR A 42 -8.72 4.49 -3.19
CA TYR A 42 -7.37 4.03 -2.90
C TYR A 42 -7.41 3.05 -1.75
N GLY A 43 -6.63 1.99 -1.81
CA GLY A 43 -6.59 1.00 -0.74
C GLY A 43 -5.46 0.00 -0.94
N LEU A 44 -5.05 -0.66 0.14
CA LEU A 44 -4.03 -1.69 0.12
C LEU A 44 -4.18 -2.67 1.29
N GLY A 45 -3.60 -3.82 1.12
CA GLY A 45 -3.55 -4.91 2.09
C GLY A 45 -3.16 -6.23 1.43
N PRO A 46 -3.00 -7.31 2.17
CA PRO A 46 -2.76 -8.63 1.61
C PRO A 46 -4.05 -9.28 1.12
N LYS A 47 -3.93 -10.18 0.15
CA LYS A 47 -5.00 -11.11 -0.20
C LYS A 47 -5.24 -12.11 0.93
N GLU A 48 -6.48 -12.57 1.10
CA GLU A 48 -6.82 -13.60 2.10
C GLU A 48 -5.91 -14.84 1.99
N TYR A 49 -5.68 -15.49 3.14
CA TYR A 49 -4.71 -16.58 3.31
C TYR A 49 -3.27 -16.20 2.97
N LEU A 50 -2.96 -14.90 2.91
CA LEU A 50 -1.66 -14.36 2.51
C LEU A 50 -1.19 -14.95 1.16
N LYS A 51 -2.09 -14.99 0.18
CA LYS A 51 -1.87 -15.52 -1.16
C LYS A 51 -1.69 -14.45 -2.23
N GLY A 52 -1.17 -13.30 -1.86
CA GLY A 52 -0.95 -12.18 -2.76
C GLY A 52 -1.03 -10.83 -2.06
N GLU A 53 -0.86 -9.77 -2.84
CA GLU A 53 -1.02 -8.38 -2.40
C GLU A 53 -2.14 -7.70 -3.17
N LEU A 54 -2.77 -6.72 -2.55
CA LEU A 54 -3.86 -5.93 -3.10
C LEU A 54 -3.46 -4.47 -3.15
N LEU A 55 -3.80 -3.82 -4.26
CA LEU A 55 -3.66 -2.38 -4.42
C LEU A 55 -4.85 -1.84 -5.20
N VAL A 56 -5.59 -0.94 -4.58
CA VAL A 56 -6.59 -0.13 -5.30
C VAL A 56 -6.00 1.24 -5.55
N ILE A 57 -6.03 1.67 -6.80
CA ILE A 57 -5.54 2.97 -7.25
C ILE A 57 -6.55 3.59 -8.21
N ASP A 58 -7.06 4.76 -7.83
CA ASP A 58 -8.03 5.52 -8.61
C ASP A 58 -9.23 4.67 -9.10
N GLY A 59 -9.79 3.87 -8.18
CA GLY A 59 -10.96 3.04 -8.44
C GLY A 59 -10.72 1.77 -9.26
N LYS A 60 -9.46 1.36 -9.46
CA LYS A 60 -9.09 0.09 -10.07
C LYS A 60 -8.38 -0.79 -9.05
N SER A 61 -8.81 -2.03 -8.94
CA SER A 61 -8.27 -3.00 -7.98
C SER A 61 -7.34 -3.99 -8.69
N TYR A 62 -6.10 -4.06 -8.24
CA TYR A 62 -5.07 -4.97 -8.72
C TYR A 62 -4.71 -5.99 -7.65
N VAL A 63 -4.58 -7.24 -8.07
CA VAL A 63 -4.15 -8.36 -7.24
C VAL A 63 -2.86 -8.91 -7.81
N SER A 64 -1.79 -8.97 -7.03
CA SER A 64 -0.57 -9.68 -7.41
C SER A 64 -0.50 -11.03 -6.74
N SER A 65 0.09 -11.98 -7.42
CA SER A 65 0.37 -13.34 -6.93
C SER A 65 1.70 -13.84 -7.45
N VAL A 66 2.28 -14.79 -6.73
CA VAL A 66 3.49 -15.52 -7.17
C VAL A 66 3.04 -16.74 -7.95
N LYS A 67 3.47 -16.87 -9.20
CA LYS A 67 3.21 -18.05 -10.02
C LYS A 67 4.17 -19.18 -9.66
N ASN A 68 3.88 -20.40 -10.14
CA ASN A 68 4.68 -21.58 -9.86
C ASN A 68 6.15 -21.47 -10.33
N ASP A 69 6.40 -20.69 -11.39
CA ASP A 69 7.75 -20.40 -11.90
C ASP A 69 8.45 -19.22 -11.19
N GLY A 70 7.83 -18.68 -10.13
CA GLY A 70 8.32 -17.52 -9.39
C GLY A 70 8.04 -16.18 -10.06
N SER A 71 7.45 -16.14 -11.23
CA SER A 71 7.04 -14.90 -11.89
C SER A 71 5.82 -14.27 -11.23
N ILE A 72 5.59 -12.98 -11.51
CA ILE A 72 4.47 -12.23 -10.94
C ILE A 72 3.25 -12.35 -11.86
N GLY A 73 2.11 -12.70 -11.28
CA GLY A 73 0.79 -12.57 -11.90
C GLY A 73 0.10 -11.32 -11.42
N ILE A 74 -0.53 -10.57 -12.34
CA ILE A 74 -1.39 -9.43 -12.01
C ILE A 74 -2.78 -9.68 -12.59
N GLU A 75 -3.79 -9.42 -11.77
CA GLU A 75 -5.21 -9.48 -12.15
C GLU A 75 -5.88 -8.16 -11.75
N GLU A 76 -6.73 -7.61 -12.62
CA GLU A 76 -7.57 -6.45 -12.29
C GLU A 76 -8.96 -6.94 -11.91
N THR A 77 -9.28 -6.95 -10.60
CA THR A 77 -10.56 -7.43 -10.09
C THR A 77 -10.88 -6.84 -8.71
N PHE A 78 -12.17 -6.66 -8.41
CA PHE A 78 -12.70 -6.40 -7.08
C PHE A 78 -13.24 -7.66 -6.39
N ASP A 79 -13.39 -8.78 -7.12
CA ASP A 79 -13.82 -10.05 -6.54
C ASP A 79 -12.66 -10.73 -5.81
N VAL A 80 -12.25 -10.12 -4.72
CA VAL A 80 -11.13 -10.55 -3.89
C VAL A 80 -11.36 -10.15 -2.44
N LYS A 81 -10.91 -10.98 -1.50
CA LYS A 81 -11.00 -10.73 -0.06
C LYS A 81 -9.65 -10.39 0.53
N ALA A 82 -9.67 -9.56 1.59
CA ALA A 82 -8.52 -9.19 2.39
C ALA A 82 -8.76 -9.51 3.88
N PRO A 83 -7.77 -10.08 4.61
CA PRO A 83 -7.88 -10.29 6.06
C PRO A 83 -7.65 -9.01 6.87
N PHE A 84 -6.96 -8.02 6.28
CA PHE A 84 -7.00 -6.63 6.68
C PHE A 84 -6.83 -5.73 5.46
N PHE A 85 -7.51 -4.60 5.45
CA PHE A 85 -7.50 -3.68 4.33
C PHE A 85 -7.74 -2.25 4.80
N VAL A 86 -6.92 -1.32 4.32
CA VAL A 86 -7.07 0.12 4.57
C VAL A 86 -7.45 0.80 3.27
N TYR A 87 -8.46 1.67 3.30
CA TYR A 87 -8.95 2.34 2.09
C TYR A 87 -9.64 3.66 2.35
N THR A 88 -9.68 4.51 1.34
CA THR A 88 -10.39 5.79 1.35
C THR A 88 -10.67 6.27 -0.07
N ASN A 89 -11.63 7.17 -0.24
CA ASN A 89 -11.82 7.92 -1.47
C ASN A 89 -11.12 9.28 -1.33
N THR A 90 -10.16 9.57 -2.20
CA THR A 90 -9.41 10.83 -2.19
C THR A 90 -9.50 11.48 -3.55
N GLU A 91 -10.30 12.54 -3.64
CA GLU A 91 -10.55 13.27 -4.89
C GLU A 91 -9.58 14.44 -5.09
N ASN A 92 -9.20 15.09 -3.98
CA ASN A 92 -8.43 16.32 -4.02
C ASN A 92 -7.01 16.11 -3.52
N TRP A 93 -6.06 16.20 -4.46
CA TRP A 93 -4.65 16.05 -4.21
C TRP A 93 -3.91 17.38 -4.29
N LYS A 94 -2.94 17.58 -3.41
CA LYS A 94 -1.93 18.62 -3.51
C LYS A 94 -0.62 17.99 -3.96
N GLU A 95 -0.14 18.41 -5.12
CA GLU A 95 1.13 17.93 -5.69
C GLU A 95 2.32 18.68 -5.08
N TYR A 96 3.36 17.93 -4.76
CA TYR A 96 4.67 18.41 -4.35
C TYR A 96 5.75 17.72 -5.19
N THR A 97 6.83 18.41 -5.48
CA THR A 97 8.05 17.74 -5.92
C THR A 97 8.79 17.25 -4.69
N LEU A 98 9.11 15.96 -4.62
CA LEU A 98 9.86 15.39 -3.51
C LEU A 98 11.27 16.01 -3.45
N PRO A 99 11.71 16.55 -2.31
CA PRO A 99 13.05 17.14 -2.19
C PRO A 99 14.15 16.12 -2.47
N LYS A 100 15.18 16.53 -3.20
CA LYS A 100 16.32 15.66 -3.58
C LYS A 100 17.05 15.00 -2.40
N LYS A 101 16.94 15.54 -1.21
CA LYS A 101 17.54 14.98 0.01
C LYS A 101 16.79 13.76 0.56
N ILE A 102 15.56 13.53 0.12
CA ILE A 102 14.76 12.37 0.54
C ILE A 102 15.21 11.17 -0.28
N ARG A 103 15.80 10.19 0.38
CA ARG A 103 16.46 9.02 -0.26
C ARG A 103 15.93 7.68 0.19
N THR A 104 15.27 7.62 1.35
CA THR A 104 14.83 6.38 2.01
C THR A 104 13.38 6.48 2.48
N ILE A 105 12.77 5.32 2.79
CA ILE A 105 11.41 5.24 3.36
C ILE A 105 11.30 6.08 4.64
N LYS A 106 12.28 5.99 5.53
CA LYS A 106 12.26 6.76 6.78
C LYS A 106 12.27 8.27 6.54
N GLN A 107 13.12 8.75 5.64
CA GLN A 107 13.15 10.17 5.30
C GLN A 107 11.86 10.62 4.61
N LEU A 108 11.23 9.76 3.80
CA LEU A 108 9.92 10.01 3.20
C LEU A 108 8.85 10.15 4.29
N GLU A 109 8.81 9.24 5.25
CA GLU A 109 7.88 9.26 6.38
C GLU A 109 8.02 10.55 7.19
N GLU A 110 9.24 10.92 7.59
CA GLU A 110 9.54 12.15 8.31
C GLU A 110 9.13 13.40 7.52
N TYR A 111 9.34 13.38 6.20
CA TYR A 111 8.94 14.49 5.33
C TYR A 111 7.42 14.63 5.25
N ILE A 112 6.70 13.52 5.04
CA ILE A 112 5.22 13.49 5.03
C ILE A 112 4.69 13.99 6.38
N ASP A 113 5.21 13.48 7.49
CA ASP A 113 4.84 13.92 8.84
C ASP A 113 5.00 15.44 9.01
N SER A 114 6.15 15.97 8.59
CA SER A 114 6.44 17.40 8.69
C SER A 114 5.48 18.27 7.89
N LYS A 115 5.02 17.79 6.73
CA LYS A 115 4.11 18.51 5.83
C LYS A 115 2.65 18.43 6.25
N THR A 116 2.29 17.43 7.04
CA THR A 116 0.90 17.10 7.38
C THR A 116 0.56 17.24 8.87
N LYS A 117 1.35 18.02 9.61
CA LYS A 117 1.14 18.23 11.07
C LYS A 117 -0.26 18.75 11.43
N LYS A 118 -0.88 19.49 10.51
CA LYS A 118 -2.22 20.07 10.69
C LYS A 118 -3.32 19.29 9.95
N SER A 119 -2.98 18.21 9.28
CA SER A 119 -3.93 17.38 8.52
C SER A 119 -4.58 16.35 9.42
N ASN A 120 -5.84 16.00 9.13
CA ASN A 120 -6.48 14.86 9.76
C ASN A 120 -5.77 13.58 9.38
N ARG A 121 -5.56 12.68 10.36
CA ARG A 121 -4.93 11.37 10.19
C ARG A 121 -5.91 10.28 10.61
N PRO A 122 -5.89 9.10 9.99
CA PRO A 122 -5.02 8.68 8.88
C PRO A 122 -5.43 9.28 7.52
N PHE A 123 -4.53 9.20 6.51
CA PHE A 123 -4.80 9.61 5.13
C PHE A 123 -4.02 8.76 4.13
N ALA A 124 -4.51 8.73 2.86
CA ALA A 124 -3.77 8.16 1.74
C ALA A 124 -2.81 9.19 1.15
N PHE A 125 -1.69 8.71 0.60
CA PHE A 125 -0.77 9.50 -0.22
C PHE A 125 -0.28 8.67 -1.40
N LYS A 126 0.31 9.32 -2.41
CA LYS A 126 0.93 8.62 -3.52
C LYS A 126 2.20 9.31 -4.00
N LEU A 127 3.11 8.50 -4.58
CA LEU A 127 4.26 8.99 -5.31
C LEU A 127 4.19 8.48 -6.75
N GLU A 128 4.65 9.31 -7.68
CA GLU A 128 4.75 8.97 -9.10
C GLU A 128 6.12 9.38 -9.63
N GLY A 129 6.74 8.51 -10.41
CA GLY A 129 8.01 8.76 -11.05
C GLY A 129 8.82 7.51 -11.32
N THR A 130 10.12 7.70 -11.62
CA THR A 130 11.09 6.61 -11.78
C THR A 130 11.83 6.41 -10.47
N PHE A 131 11.70 5.23 -9.89
CA PHE A 131 12.33 4.88 -8.62
C PHE A 131 13.67 4.20 -8.87
N THR A 132 14.72 4.69 -8.22
CA THR A 132 16.09 4.19 -8.45
C THR A 132 16.24 2.73 -8.07
N LYS A 133 15.70 2.35 -6.89
CA LYS A 133 15.66 0.95 -6.45
C LYS A 133 14.47 0.71 -5.54
N ILE A 134 13.72 -0.34 -5.83
CA ILE A 134 12.62 -0.84 -5.01
C ILE A 134 12.85 -2.30 -4.70
N ASN A 135 12.78 -2.65 -3.41
CA ASN A 135 12.65 -4.00 -2.93
C ASN A 135 11.21 -4.18 -2.47
N PHE A 136 10.54 -5.20 -2.97
CA PHE A 136 9.16 -5.49 -2.61
C PHE A 136 8.91 -6.99 -2.51
N HIS A 137 7.87 -7.36 -1.79
CA HIS A 137 7.43 -8.75 -1.73
C HIS A 137 5.96 -8.92 -2.11
N ILE A 138 5.62 -10.15 -2.42
CA ILE A 138 4.25 -10.62 -2.60
C ILE A 138 4.06 -11.80 -1.64
N GLN A 139 3.03 -11.71 -0.80
CA GLN A 139 2.66 -12.79 0.10
C GLN A 139 2.32 -14.06 -0.68
N ASN A 140 2.86 -15.19 -0.25
CA ASN A 140 2.63 -16.48 -0.88
C ASN A 140 2.73 -17.62 0.14
N LEU A 141 1.97 -17.48 1.24
CA LEU A 141 2.03 -18.41 2.37
C LEU A 141 1.70 -19.85 1.90
N PRO A 142 2.56 -20.85 2.20
CA PRO A 142 2.26 -22.24 1.90
C PRO A 142 0.94 -22.70 2.55
N GLU A 143 0.18 -23.50 1.82
CA GLU A 143 -1.07 -24.07 2.34
C GLU A 143 -0.82 -24.91 3.61
N GLY A 144 -1.74 -24.81 4.57
CA GLY A 144 -1.61 -25.51 5.86
C GLY A 144 -0.64 -24.87 6.85
N THR A 145 0.00 -23.74 6.53
CA THR A 145 0.88 -23.03 7.48
C THR A 145 0.08 -22.51 8.67
N ILE A 146 0.51 -22.85 9.88
CA ILE A 146 -0.06 -22.32 11.12
C ILE A 146 0.71 -21.05 11.47
N VAL A 147 0.02 -19.89 11.44
CA VAL A 147 0.60 -18.60 11.76
C VAL A 147 0.39 -18.24 13.22
N LYS A 148 1.49 -18.10 13.97
CA LYS A 148 1.54 -17.65 15.36
C LYS A 148 2.48 -16.44 15.55
N SER A 149 3.23 -16.10 14.51
CA SER A 149 4.20 -15.00 14.53
C SER A 149 4.34 -14.38 13.13
N PRO A 150 4.87 -13.15 13.01
CA PRO A 150 5.21 -12.57 11.72
C PRO A 150 6.17 -13.44 10.89
N LYS A 151 7.10 -14.16 11.54
CA LYS A 151 8.02 -15.08 10.86
C LYS A 151 7.25 -16.21 10.14
N ASP A 152 6.20 -16.74 10.77
CA ASP A 152 5.37 -17.77 10.14
C ASP A 152 4.58 -17.20 8.97
N ALA A 153 4.01 -16.00 9.14
CA ALA A 153 3.24 -15.31 8.09
C ALA A 153 4.07 -14.95 6.84
N HIS A 154 5.37 -14.75 7.00
CA HIS A 154 6.27 -14.38 5.90
C HIS A 154 6.89 -15.58 5.18
N GLN A 155 6.49 -16.82 5.50
CA GLN A 155 6.96 -17.99 4.75
C GLN A 155 6.46 -17.94 3.31
N GLY A 156 7.32 -18.39 2.38
CA GLY A 156 6.97 -18.52 0.96
C GLY A 156 6.80 -17.19 0.19
N GLN A 157 7.09 -16.04 0.80
CA GLN A 157 7.04 -14.75 0.11
C GLN A 157 7.89 -14.77 -1.16
N GLY A 158 7.32 -14.28 -2.27
CA GLY A 158 8.11 -13.88 -3.44
C GLY A 158 8.78 -12.54 -3.14
N LYS A 159 10.11 -12.47 -3.26
CA LYS A 159 10.89 -11.24 -3.03
C LYS A 159 11.50 -10.78 -4.34
N TYR A 160 11.34 -9.50 -4.63
CA TYR A 160 11.74 -8.91 -5.89
C TYR A 160 12.50 -7.61 -5.66
N GLU A 161 13.46 -7.35 -6.55
CA GLU A 161 14.22 -6.12 -6.60
C GLU A 161 14.12 -5.54 -8.02
N ARG A 162 13.90 -4.23 -8.13
CA ARG A 162 13.89 -3.52 -9.42
C ARG A 162 14.66 -2.22 -9.30
N GLU A 163 15.38 -1.90 -10.36
CA GLU A 163 16.13 -0.67 -10.51
C GLU A 163 15.58 0.17 -11.65
N ASN A 164 15.59 1.50 -11.48
CA ASN A 164 15.18 2.48 -12.48
C ASN A 164 13.78 2.17 -13.07
N VAL A 165 12.83 1.87 -12.18
CA VAL A 165 11.48 1.44 -12.56
C VAL A 165 10.47 2.58 -12.47
N ASP A 166 9.74 2.81 -13.56
CA ASP A 166 8.62 3.76 -13.59
C ASP A 166 7.39 3.15 -12.91
N GLY A 167 6.73 3.94 -12.07
CA GLY A 167 5.54 3.45 -11.42
C GLY A 167 4.89 4.43 -10.47
N THR A 168 3.95 3.89 -9.71
CA THR A 168 3.23 4.58 -8.66
C THR A 168 3.37 3.82 -7.34
N ILE A 169 3.64 4.55 -6.28
CA ILE A 169 3.53 4.05 -4.91
C ILE A 169 2.26 4.66 -4.31
N VAL A 170 1.40 3.83 -3.75
CA VAL A 170 0.28 4.27 -2.91
C VAL A 170 0.60 3.90 -1.48
N GLY A 171 0.34 4.82 -0.57
CA GLY A 171 0.56 4.60 0.85
C GLY A 171 -0.54 5.18 1.72
N PHE A 172 -0.58 4.70 2.94
CA PHE A 172 -1.39 5.25 4.02
C PHE A 172 -0.48 5.68 5.16
N PHE A 173 -0.73 6.87 5.69
CA PHE A 173 0.01 7.44 6.80
C PHE A 173 -0.88 7.51 8.04
N SER A 174 -0.37 7.02 9.18
CA SER A 174 -1.01 7.17 10.49
C SER A 174 -0.01 7.07 11.61
N THR A 175 -0.15 7.93 12.62
CA THR A 175 0.61 7.88 13.88
C THR A 175 -0.07 7.03 14.97
N GLU A 176 -1.28 6.50 14.69
CA GLU A 176 -2.13 5.82 15.70
C GLU A 176 -2.54 4.39 15.30
N HIS A 177 -2.15 3.91 14.10
CA HIS A 177 -2.60 2.61 13.58
C HIS A 177 -1.45 1.61 13.40
N GLN A 178 -0.38 1.72 14.20
CA GLN A 178 0.69 0.72 14.26
C GLN A 178 0.11 -0.63 14.68
N THR A 179 0.52 -1.69 13.98
CA THR A 179 0.01 -3.06 14.10
C THR A 179 -1.44 -3.28 13.66
N VAL A 180 -2.16 -2.21 13.29
CA VAL A 180 -3.48 -2.29 12.66
C VAL A 180 -3.32 -2.39 11.15
N PHE A 181 -2.69 -1.40 10.51
CA PHE A 181 -2.35 -1.44 9.08
C PHE A 181 -0.93 -0.93 8.77
N THR A 182 -0.19 -0.33 9.71
CA THR A 182 1.24 -0.06 9.57
C THR A 182 2.05 -1.02 10.45
N HIS A 183 3.34 -1.21 10.15
CA HIS A 183 4.23 -1.97 11.01
C HIS A 183 4.41 -1.27 12.37
N HIS A 184 4.94 -1.99 13.38
CA HIS A 184 5.09 -1.46 14.74
C HIS A 184 6.09 -0.31 14.86
N ASP A 185 6.99 -0.16 13.90
CA ASP A 185 8.12 0.78 13.86
C ASP A 185 8.00 1.84 12.75
N THR A 186 6.87 1.90 12.04
CA THR A 186 6.63 2.87 10.97
C THR A 186 5.21 3.43 11.03
N TYR A 187 5.04 4.63 10.48
CA TYR A 187 3.74 5.30 10.31
C TYR A 187 3.18 5.18 8.90
N ILE A 188 3.86 4.47 8.00
CA ILE A 188 3.40 4.27 6.64
C ILE A 188 3.29 2.79 6.27
N HIS A 189 2.31 2.49 5.42
CA HIS A 189 2.17 1.23 4.71
C HIS A 189 2.09 1.55 3.23
N ILE A 190 2.95 0.97 2.42
CA ILE A 190 3.15 1.35 1.03
C ILE A 190 3.20 0.14 0.10
N HIS A 191 2.45 0.22 -1.00
CA HIS A 191 2.51 -0.74 -2.11
C HIS A 191 2.95 -0.03 -3.39
N PHE A 192 3.68 -0.74 -4.22
CA PHE A 192 4.17 -0.31 -5.52
C PHE A 192 3.42 -1.00 -6.65
N ILE A 193 3.21 -0.30 -7.75
CA ILE A 193 2.80 -0.88 -9.03
C ILE A 193 3.57 -0.19 -10.15
N ASN A 194 4.16 -0.96 -11.08
CA ASN A 194 4.86 -0.37 -12.20
C ASN A 194 3.89 0.23 -13.24
N SER A 195 4.39 1.12 -14.10
CA SER A 195 3.56 1.81 -15.11
C SER A 195 2.90 0.85 -16.10
N LYS A 196 3.52 -0.30 -16.36
CA LYS A 196 2.99 -1.34 -17.26
C LYS A 196 1.91 -2.21 -16.61
N ARG A 197 1.66 -2.07 -15.31
CA ARG A 197 0.72 -2.90 -14.51
C ARG A 197 1.05 -4.40 -14.57
N THR A 198 2.32 -4.75 -14.62
CA THR A 198 2.81 -6.13 -14.68
C THR A 198 3.52 -6.58 -13.39
N GLU A 199 3.83 -5.64 -12.49
CA GLU A 199 4.50 -5.90 -11.22
C GLU A 199 3.91 -5.02 -10.13
N MET A 200 3.57 -5.62 -9.00
CA MET A 200 2.99 -4.93 -7.84
C MET A 200 3.26 -5.74 -6.58
N GLY A 201 3.51 -5.05 -5.48
CA GLY A 201 3.68 -5.69 -4.17
C GLY A 201 3.90 -4.69 -3.03
N HIS A 202 4.05 -5.24 -1.83
CA HIS A 202 4.39 -4.50 -0.62
C HIS A 202 5.86 -4.08 -0.64
N ILE A 203 6.14 -2.81 -0.38
CA ILE A 203 7.51 -2.29 -0.39
C ILE A 203 8.21 -2.58 0.94
N ASP A 204 9.37 -3.26 0.85
CA ASP A 204 10.28 -3.50 1.97
C ASP A 204 11.42 -2.47 2.00
N GLY A 205 11.82 -1.96 0.83
CA GLY A 205 12.91 -1.01 0.70
C GLY A 205 12.74 -0.07 -0.49
N LEU A 206 13.13 1.18 -0.30
CA LEU A 206 13.11 2.22 -1.32
C LEU A 206 14.38 3.04 -1.25
N ILE A 207 15.06 3.17 -2.40
CA ILE A 207 16.20 4.07 -2.56
C ILE A 207 15.89 5.03 -3.71
N LEU A 208 16.08 6.31 -3.45
CA LEU A 208 15.95 7.40 -4.41
C LEU A 208 17.32 8.07 -4.62
N ASP A 209 17.71 8.34 -5.85
CA ASP A 209 19.01 8.98 -6.15
C ASP A 209 19.00 10.51 -6.00
N GLY A 210 17.80 11.11 -5.86
CA GLY A 210 17.57 12.55 -5.80
C GLY A 210 17.88 13.28 -7.12
N LYS A 211 18.13 12.57 -8.19
CA LYS A 211 18.31 13.12 -9.55
C LYS A 211 16.99 13.09 -10.31
N THR A 212 16.28 11.98 -10.18
CA THR A 212 14.97 11.78 -10.80
C THR A 212 13.89 12.57 -10.05
N LYS A 213 13.02 13.23 -10.80
CA LYS A 213 11.90 13.99 -10.24
C LYS A 213 10.80 13.02 -9.81
N ILE A 214 10.55 12.97 -8.50
CA ILE A 214 9.43 12.23 -7.93
C ILE A 214 8.34 13.24 -7.52
N LYS A 215 7.10 12.97 -7.91
CA LYS A 215 5.92 13.71 -7.46
C LYS A 215 5.34 13.03 -6.24
N LEU A 216 5.07 13.81 -5.20
CA LEU A 216 4.35 13.39 -4.00
C LEU A 216 2.99 14.07 -3.99
N TYR A 217 1.94 13.29 -3.80
CA TYR A 217 0.56 13.75 -3.69
C TYR A 217 0.06 13.51 -2.26
N LEU A 218 -0.35 14.58 -1.60
CA LEU A 218 -0.98 14.54 -0.29
C LEU A 218 -2.43 15.02 -0.41
N PRO A 219 -3.37 14.59 0.44
CA PRO A 219 -4.73 15.10 0.42
C PRO A 219 -4.75 16.59 0.77
N LYS A 220 -5.67 17.33 0.11
CA LYS A 220 -5.91 18.75 0.42
C LYS A 220 -6.68 18.91 1.72
#